data_7c31a8c31879fa10838afc897969b3e4
#
_entry.id   7c31a8c31879fa10838afc897969b3e4
#
_cell.length_a   1.000
_cell.length_b   1.000
_cell.length_c   1.000
_cell.angle_alpha   90.00
_cell.angle_beta   90.00
_cell.angle_gamma   90.00
#
_symmetry.space_group_name_H-M   'P 1'
#
loop_
_entity.id
_entity.type
_entity.pdbx_description
1 polymer ?
#
loop_
_entity_poly.entity_id
_entity_poly.type
_entity_poly.pdbx_seq_one_letter_code
_entity_poly.pdbx_strand_id
1 'polypeptide(L)'
;MDKIRKDWAVMIALAAVSLLVVLNFSAILTWISEFIGMMFPLILGMILAFVLNVPMKRIEQVLEKINFPQKLRRSVAILSIIVILLLIISLLIWIIAPMIAKTVSQLGDSVNHLLFVVADFVQHSKLMQSSEVSQITDSLSQSNIVSSVITFLGGFTTNISGLFSNVFSVIMGIFFMINILASKEMLARLTLRILNVVLPKDKIEHITYVGEVIMDTYDRFLMSQIIEAGIVGVMIFAGYSLVGLPYAGLVGVLSGVLSFIPYIGPFMACGIGMLFTFTESPIQALISLVVFMIVQIVEGNVVYPMVVGSSVGLPTVLTLAAALIGGNLFGLVGMIFFIPIFAVIYRLVKEWVEKHEQEQAAPVVAVGGIIDEEN
;
A
#
# COMPACT_ATOMS: atom_id res chain seq x y z
N MET A 1 -30.17 -35.66 -41.89
CA MET A 1 -28.75 -35.64 -42.30
C MET A 1 -28.09 -34.27 -42.15
N ASP A 2 -28.75 -33.17 -42.44
CA ASP A 2 -28.16 -31.81 -42.35
C ASP A 2 -27.82 -31.33 -40.90
N LYS A 3 -28.60 -31.71 -39.90
CA LYS A 3 -28.36 -31.33 -38.51
C LYS A 3 -27.07 -31.98 -37.98
N ILE A 4 -26.88 -33.28 -38.25
CA ILE A 4 -25.67 -34.03 -37.85
C ILE A 4 -24.42 -33.44 -38.52
N ARG A 5 -24.49 -33.04 -39.80
CA ARG A 5 -23.37 -32.37 -40.49
C ARG A 5 -23.03 -31.02 -39.89
N LYS A 6 -24.02 -30.24 -39.45
CA LYS A 6 -23.79 -28.96 -38.74
C LYS A 6 -23.13 -29.18 -37.38
N ASP A 7 -23.58 -30.18 -36.62
CA ASP A 7 -23.00 -30.45 -35.30
C ASP A 7 -21.55 -30.90 -35.39
N TRP A 8 -21.20 -31.74 -36.39
CA TRP A 8 -19.82 -32.12 -36.68
C TRP A 8 -18.95 -30.94 -37.13
N ALA A 9 -19.49 -30.05 -37.97
CA ALA A 9 -18.78 -28.86 -38.43
C ALA A 9 -18.48 -27.90 -37.25
N VAL A 10 -19.44 -27.74 -36.32
CA VAL A 10 -19.25 -26.94 -35.10
C VAL A 10 -18.20 -27.56 -34.17
N MET A 11 -18.23 -28.89 -34.00
CA MET A 11 -17.22 -29.57 -33.18
C MET A 11 -15.80 -29.47 -33.76
N ILE A 12 -15.65 -29.61 -35.07
CA ILE A 12 -14.36 -29.45 -35.77
C ILE A 12 -13.88 -28.00 -35.66
N ALA A 13 -14.78 -27.01 -35.84
CA ALA A 13 -14.43 -25.61 -35.68
C ALA A 13 -13.98 -25.28 -34.25
N LEU A 14 -14.69 -25.81 -33.23
CA LEU A 14 -14.31 -25.63 -31.84
C LEU A 14 -12.95 -26.30 -31.53
N ALA A 15 -12.70 -27.51 -32.04
CA ALA A 15 -11.43 -28.20 -31.91
C ALA A 15 -10.30 -27.43 -32.60
N ALA A 16 -10.54 -26.88 -33.77
CA ALA A 16 -9.56 -26.06 -34.50
C ALA A 16 -9.25 -24.75 -33.75
N VAL A 17 -10.27 -24.07 -33.21
CA VAL A 17 -10.09 -22.86 -32.40
C VAL A 17 -9.33 -23.16 -31.10
N SER A 18 -9.68 -24.25 -30.38
CA SER A 18 -8.97 -24.63 -29.18
C SER A 18 -7.51 -24.99 -29.46
N LEU A 19 -7.23 -25.67 -30.57
CA LEU A 19 -5.86 -25.97 -31.00
C LEU A 19 -5.09 -24.69 -31.33
N LEU A 20 -5.68 -23.76 -32.06
CA LEU A 20 -5.08 -22.45 -32.35
C LEU A 20 -4.78 -21.64 -31.09
N VAL A 21 -5.68 -21.65 -30.12
CA VAL A 21 -5.44 -20.99 -28.82
C VAL A 21 -4.28 -21.63 -28.06
N VAL A 22 -4.23 -22.96 -28.02
CA VAL A 22 -3.13 -23.69 -27.36
C VAL A 22 -1.79 -23.44 -28.05
N LEU A 23 -1.75 -23.52 -29.39
CA LEU A 23 -0.52 -23.29 -30.17
C LEU A 23 -0.01 -21.85 -30.08
N ASN A 24 -0.90 -20.88 -29.90
CA ASN A 24 -0.54 -19.46 -29.79
C ASN A 24 -0.66 -18.91 -28.36
N PHE A 25 -0.72 -19.78 -27.36
CA PHE A 25 -0.94 -19.38 -25.97
C PHE A 25 0.09 -18.36 -25.47
N SER A 26 1.36 -18.56 -25.78
CA SER A 26 2.44 -17.62 -25.44
C SER A 26 2.25 -16.26 -26.13
N ALA A 27 1.89 -16.25 -27.41
CA ALA A 27 1.62 -15.04 -28.16
C ALA A 27 0.41 -14.28 -27.58
N ILE A 28 -0.66 -14.99 -27.22
CA ILE A 28 -1.86 -14.41 -26.57
C ILE A 28 -1.47 -13.77 -25.22
N LEU A 29 -0.68 -14.46 -24.40
CA LEU A 29 -0.19 -13.90 -23.14
C LEU A 29 0.66 -12.66 -23.34
N THR A 30 1.55 -12.66 -24.35
CA THR A 30 2.37 -11.48 -24.70
C THR A 30 1.47 -10.31 -25.12
N TRP A 31 0.51 -10.53 -25.98
CA TRP A 31 -0.47 -9.51 -26.39
C TRP A 31 -1.27 -8.95 -25.22
N ILE A 32 -1.72 -9.81 -24.31
CA ILE A 32 -2.42 -9.38 -23.08
C ILE A 32 -1.49 -8.53 -22.20
N SER A 33 -0.24 -8.96 -22.03
CA SER A 33 0.77 -8.23 -21.25
C SER A 33 1.06 -6.85 -21.86
N GLU A 34 1.24 -6.77 -23.17
CA GLU A 34 1.45 -5.51 -23.89
C GLU A 34 0.24 -4.58 -23.78
N PHE A 35 -0.98 -5.13 -23.93
CA PHE A 35 -2.22 -4.38 -23.78
C PHE A 35 -2.37 -3.81 -22.35
N ILE A 36 -2.10 -4.63 -21.32
CA ILE A 36 -2.09 -4.18 -19.93
C ILE A 36 -1.01 -3.09 -19.72
N GLY A 37 0.16 -3.27 -20.33
CA GLY A 37 1.23 -2.28 -20.30
C GLY A 37 0.81 -0.92 -20.91
N MET A 38 0.11 -0.94 -22.03
CA MET A 38 -0.45 0.27 -22.65
C MET A 38 -1.52 0.93 -21.76
N MET A 39 -2.31 0.13 -21.02
CA MET A 39 -3.33 0.63 -20.08
C MET A 39 -2.74 1.11 -18.75
N PHE A 40 -1.46 0.84 -18.48
CA PHE A 40 -0.82 1.14 -17.20
C PHE A 40 -0.97 2.62 -16.77
N PRO A 41 -0.79 3.64 -17.61
CA PRO A 41 -1.00 5.04 -17.22
C PRO A 41 -2.44 5.33 -16.78
N LEU A 42 -3.43 4.72 -17.44
CA LEU A 42 -4.84 4.86 -17.07
C LEU A 42 -5.14 4.20 -15.73
N ILE A 43 -4.63 2.99 -15.52
CA ILE A 43 -4.76 2.26 -14.24
C ILE A 43 -4.09 3.05 -13.12
N LEU A 44 -2.88 3.56 -13.36
CA LEU A 44 -2.17 4.42 -12.41
C LEU A 44 -2.98 5.68 -12.09
N GLY A 45 -3.54 6.33 -13.11
CA GLY A 45 -4.40 7.50 -12.94
C GLY A 45 -5.66 7.21 -12.13
N MET A 46 -6.31 6.06 -12.35
CA MET A 46 -7.46 5.62 -11.56
C MET A 46 -7.09 5.37 -10.09
N ILE A 47 -5.99 4.69 -9.84
CA ILE A 47 -5.47 4.42 -8.50
C ILE A 47 -5.17 5.74 -7.77
N LEU A 48 -4.41 6.63 -8.40
CA LEU A 48 -4.10 7.95 -7.84
C LEU A 48 -5.35 8.80 -7.60
N ALA A 49 -6.28 8.82 -8.55
CA ALA A 49 -7.55 9.53 -8.40
C ALA A 49 -8.36 8.99 -7.22
N PHE A 50 -8.38 7.68 -7.05
CA PHE A 50 -9.10 7.03 -5.96
C PHE A 50 -8.50 7.38 -4.60
N VAL A 51 -7.18 7.26 -4.45
CA VAL A 51 -6.45 7.59 -3.20
C VAL A 51 -6.58 9.08 -2.88
N LEU A 52 -6.32 9.94 -3.86
CA LEU A 52 -6.30 11.39 -3.66
C LEU A 52 -7.71 12.01 -3.58
N ASN A 53 -8.75 11.28 -3.95
CA ASN A 53 -10.13 11.72 -3.75
C ASN A 53 -10.47 11.91 -2.26
N VAL A 54 -9.86 11.14 -1.36
CA VAL A 54 -10.11 11.21 0.08
C VAL A 54 -9.64 12.55 0.67
N PRO A 55 -8.36 12.93 0.57
CA PRO A 55 -7.91 14.25 1.01
C PRO A 55 -8.56 15.39 0.21
N MET A 56 -8.86 15.19 -1.09
CA MET A 56 -9.57 16.18 -1.89
C MET A 56 -10.94 16.53 -1.32
N LYS A 57 -11.75 15.55 -0.92
CA LYS A 57 -13.04 15.77 -0.28
C LYS A 57 -12.90 16.63 1.00
N ARG A 58 -11.84 16.42 1.78
CA ARG A 58 -11.58 17.23 2.99
C ARG A 58 -11.24 18.67 2.65
N ILE A 59 -10.42 18.90 1.61
CA ILE A 59 -10.12 20.25 1.12
C ILE A 59 -11.40 20.92 0.60
N GLU A 60 -12.23 20.23 -0.19
CA GLU A 60 -13.54 20.73 -0.64
C GLU A 60 -14.44 21.15 0.54
N GLN A 61 -14.51 20.35 1.60
CA GLN A 61 -15.27 20.66 2.83
C GLN A 61 -14.72 21.89 3.57
N VAL A 62 -13.39 22.06 3.63
CA VAL A 62 -12.78 23.25 4.21
C VAL A 62 -13.09 24.49 3.38
N LEU A 63 -12.97 24.39 2.04
CA LEU A 63 -13.31 25.48 1.12
C LEU A 63 -14.80 25.86 1.21
N GLU A 64 -15.67 24.88 1.50
CA GLU A 64 -17.09 25.13 1.74
C GLU A 64 -17.35 25.94 3.01
N LYS A 65 -16.67 25.58 4.11
CA LYS A 65 -16.80 26.30 5.38
C LYS A 65 -16.38 27.77 5.30
N ILE A 66 -15.44 28.10 4.43
CA ILE A 66 -14.99 29.48 4.19
C ILE A 66 -15.77 30.20 3.08
N ASN A 67 -16.92 29.64 2.65
CA ASN A 67 -17.79 30.17 1.60
C ASN A 67 -17.09 30.45 0.26
N PHE A 68 -16.10 29.60 -0.12
CA PHE A 68 -15.40 29.75 -1.39
C PHE A 68 -16.36 29.52 -2.59
N PRO A 69 -16.20 30.22 -3.72
CA PRO A 69 -17.08 30.11 -4.89
C PRO A 69 -17.23 28.67 -5.37
N GLN A 70 -18.45 28.15 -5.45
CA GLN A 70 -18.75 26.75 -5.77
C GLN A 70 -18.14 26.27 -7.10
N LYS A 71 -18.12 27.15 -8.12
CA LYS A 71 -17.56 26.83 -9.45
C LYS A 71 -16.05 26.57 -9.44
N LEU A 72 -15.29 27.20 -8.52
CA LEU A 72 -13.84 27.09 -8.42
C LEU A 72 -13.37 26.12 -7.34
N ARG A 73 -14.26 25.76 -6.40
CA ARG A 73 -13.95 24.91 -5.24
C ARG A 73 -13.23 23.61 -5.63
N ARG A 74 -13.75 22.94 -6.64
CA ARG A 74 -13.18 21.68 -7.14
C ARG A 74 -11.82 21.86 -7.80
N SER A 75 -11.68 22.83 -8.68
CA SER A 75 -10.41 23.12 -9.35
C SER A 75 -9.31 23.48 -8.36
N VAL A 76 -9.67 24.28 -7.34
CA VAL A 76 -8.73 24.65 -6.27
C VAL A 76 -8.37 23.43 -5.41
N ALA A 77 -9.32 22.55 -5.08
CA ALA A 77 -9.04 21.34 -4.32
C ALA A 77 -8.09 20.39 -5.09
N ILE A 78 -8.33 20.19 -6.38
CA ILE A 78 -7.44 19.38 -7.24
C ILE A 78 -6.05 20.01 -7.33
N LEU A 79 -5.96 21.33 -7.57
CA LEU A 79 -4.68 22.03 -7.64
C LEU A 79 -3.93 21.93 -6.30
N SER A 80 -4.62 22.15 -5.18
CA SER A 80 -4.02 22.03 -3.84
C SER A 80 -3.42 20.65 -3.59
N ILE A 81 -4.12 19.58 -3.98
CA ILE A 81 -3.61 18.20 -3.82
C ILE A 81 -2.38 17.95 -4.69
N ILE A 82 -2.41 18.42 -5.95
CA ILE A 82 -1.25 18.29 -6.84
C ILE A 82 -0.05 19.03 -6.25
N VAL A 83 -0.25 20.26 -5.77
CA VAL A 83 0.82 21.04 -5.13
C VAL A 83 1.34 20.35 -3.88
N ILE A 84 0.46 19.84 -3.00
CA ILE A 84 0.87 19.09 -1.80
C ILE A 84 1.66 17.84 -2.19
N LEU A 85 1.19 17.06 -3.18
CA LEU A 85 1.88 15.87 -3.64
C LEU A 85 3.27 16.20 -4.21
N LEU A 86 3.37 17.22 -5.05
CA LEU A 86 4.64 17.68 -5.61
C LEU A 86 5.59 18.20 -4.53
N LEU A 87 5.07 18.91 -3.52
CA LEU A 87 5.87 19.36 -2.38
C LEU A 87 6.41 18.20 -1.57
N ILE A 88 5.59 17.19 -1.29
CA ILE A 88 6.03 15.98 -0.56
C ILE A 88 7.11 15.25 -1.37
N ILE A 89 6.88 15.01 -2.66
CA ILE A 89 7.86 14.32 -3.53
C ILE A 89 9.16 15.13 -3.63
N SER A 90 9.06 16.45 -3.85
CA SER A 90 10.23 17.33 -3.95
C SER A 90 11.01 17.37 -2.64
N LEU A 91 10.33 17.44 -1.50
CA LEU A 91 10.94 17.40 -0.17
C LEU A 91 11.66 16.08 0.05
N LEU A 92 11.01 14.95 -0.28
CA LEU A 92 11.63 13.63 -0.17
C LEU A 92 12.89 13.52 -1.03
N ILE A 93 12.82 13.92 -2.30
CA ILE A 93 13.98 13.90 -3.20
C ILE A 93 15.09 14.81 -2.66
N TRP A 94 14.75 16.03 -2.26
CA TRP A 94 15.73 17.02 -1.76
C TRP A 94 16.44 16.53 -0.50
N ILE A 95 15.74 15.79 0.38
CA ILE A 95 16.30 15.26 1.62
C ILE A 95 17.06 13.95 1.35
N ILE A 96 16.47 13.02 0.61
CA ILE A 96 16.99 11.65 0.44
C ILE A 96 18.17 11.60 -0.53
N ALA A 97 18.14 12.34 -1.65
CA ALA A 97 19.16 12.23 -2.69
C ALA A 97 20.58 12.56 -2.19
N PRO A 98 20.84 13.71 -1.52
CA PRO A 98 22.17 14.00 -1.01
C PRO A 98 22.63 13.04 0.08
N MET A 99 21.68 12.50 0.83
CA MET A 99 21.92 11.58 1.90
C MET A 99 22.34 10.20 1.41
N ILE A 100 21.67 9.65 0.40
CA ILE A 100 22.08 8.40 -0.25
C ILE A 100 23.51 8.57 -0.79
N ALA A 101 23.79 9.68 -1.46
CA ALA A 101 25.14 9.94 -1.99
C ALA A 101 26.21 9.95 -0.87
N LYS A 102 25.95 10.63 0.24
CA LYS A 102 26.83 10.66 1.42
C LYS A 102 26.97 9.28 2.05
N THR A 103 25.86 8.57 2.24
CA THR A 103 25.85 7.23 2.87
C THR A 103 26.64 6.22 2.04
N VAL A 104 26.43 6.20 0.71
CA VAL A 104 27.19 5.30 -0.18
C VAL A 104 28.68 5.57 -0.12
N SER A 105 29.11 6.85 -0.09
CA SER A 105 30.53 7.19 -0.01
C SER A 105 31.16 6.84 1.35
N GLN A 106 30.42 6.91 2.44
CA GLN A 106 30.91 6.69 3.79
C GLN A 106 30.78 5.23 4.28
N LEU A 107 29.89 4.43 3.65
CA LEU A 107 29.68 3.03 4.06
C LEU A 107 30.95 2.19 3.98
N GLY A 108 31.75 2.37 2.91
CA GLY A 108 33.01 1.65 2.76
C GLY A 108 33.96 1.90 3.93
N ASP A 109 34.12 3.15 4.32
CA ASP A 109 34.99 3.54 5.44
C ASP A 109 34.44 3.06 6.80
N SER A 110 33.12 3.19 6.99
CA SER A 110 32.47 2.79 8.25
C SER A 110 32.50 1.27 8.46
N VAL A 111 32.33 0.47 7.41
CA VAL A 111 32.45 -0.99 7.49
C VAL A 111 33.89 -1.39 7.74
N ASN A 112 34.86 -0.78 7.06
CA ASN A 112 36.28 -1.04 7.30
C ASN A 112 36.69 -0.67 8.77
N HIS A 113 36.16 0.43 9.28
CA HIS A 113 36.39 0.81 10.69
C HIS A 113 35.75 -0.18 11.65
N LEU A 114 34.53 -0.65 11.39
CA LEU A 114 33.89 -1.69 12.20
C LEU A 114 34.70 -2.99 12.20
N LEU A 115 35.14 -3.44 11.03
CA LEU A 115 35.97 -4.63 10.90
C LEU A 115 37.26 -4.50 11.67
N PHE A 116 37.90 -3.29 11.66
CA PHE A 116 39.09 -3.00 12.45
C PHE A 116 38.79 -3.06 13.93
N VAL A 117 37.72 -2.42 14.43
CA VAL A 117 37.32 -2.44 15.85
C VAL A 117 36.97 -3.86 16.31
N VAL A 118 36.29 -4.65 15.52
CA VAL A 118 36.00 -6.06 15.83
C VAL A 118 37.26 -6.88 15.86
N ALA A 119 38.16 -6.70 14.91
CA ALA A 119 39.46 -7.40 14.89
C ALA A 119 40.31 -7.04 16.09
N ASP A 120 40.38 -5.75 16.46
CA ASP A 120 41.13 -5.24 17.65
C ASP A 120 40.53 -5.79 18.95
N PHE A 121 39.20 -5.77 19.10
CA PHE A 121 38.49 -6.34 20.25
C PHE A 121 38.76 -7.85 20.39
N VAL A 122 38.73 -8.57 19.26
CA VAL A 122 39.03 -10.01 19.21
C VAL A 122 40.47 -10.28 19.60
N GLN A 123 41.43 -9.49 19.12
CA GLN A 123 42.85 -9.67 19.46
C GLN A 123 43.16 -9.38 20.94
N HIS A 124 42.46 -8.41 21.55
CA HIS A 124 42.69 -8.02 22.95
C HIS A 124 41.83 -8.80 23.96
N SER A 125 40.74 -9.47 23.53
CA SER A 125 39.93 -10.31 24.41
C SER A 125 40.58 -11.70 24.59
N LYS A 126 41.14 -11.97 25.75
CA LYS A 126 41.72 -13.28 26.16
C LYS A 126 40.74 -14.46 26.09
N LEU A 127 39.51 -14.22 25.72
CA LEU A 127 38.42 -15.22 25.70
C LEU A 127 38.30 -16.01 24.37
N MET A 128 39.03 -15.63 23.33
CA MET A 128 38.81 -16.22 22.00
C MET A 128 40.12 -16.52 21.26
N GLN A 129 40.88 -17.46 21.76
CA GLN A 129 42.04 -18.05 21.05
C GLN A 129 41.61 -19.29 20.21
N SER A 130 40.38 -19.32 19.75
CA SER A 130 39.89 -20.42 18.92
C SER A 130 39.89 -20.07 17.43
N SER A 131 40.22 -21.08 16.61
CA SER A 131 40.24 -20.99 15.14
C SER A 131 38.88 -20.57 14.50
N GLU A 132 37.82 -20.55 15.27
CA GLU A 132 36.49 -20.11 14.86
C GLU A 132 36.38 -18.60 14.64
N VAL A 133 37.15 -17.80 15.39
CA VAL A 133 37.13 -16.33 15.32
C VAL A 133 37.85 -15.82 14.07
N SER A 134 38.94 -16.45 13.68
CA SER A 134 39.58 -16.14 12.39
C SER A 134 38.68 -16.44 11.23
N GLN A 135 37.90 -17.54 11.29
CA GLN A 135 36.90 -17.86 10.25
C GLN A 135 35.74 -16.84 10.22
N ILE A 136 35.30 -16.32 11.35
CA ILE A 136 34.27 -15.27 11.41
C ILE A 136 34.82 -13.97 10.81
N THR A 137 36.05 -13.58 11.14
CA THR A 137 36.67 -12.36 10.60
C THR A 137 36.92 -12.48 9.10
N ASP A 138 37.39 -13.65 8.63
CA ASP A 138 37.55 -13.93 7.21
C ASP A 138 36.20 -14.01 6.47
N SER A 139 35.19 -14.57 7.09
CA SER A 139 33.82 -14.62 6.55
C SER A 139 33.18 -13.23 6.51
N LEU A 140 33.43 -12.37 7.46
CA LEU A 140 32.96 -10.98 7.46
C LEU A 140 33.73 -10.12 6.45
N SER A 141 35.03 -10.32 6.30
CA SER A 141 35.83 -9.60 5.30
C SER A 141 35.56 -10.08 3.85
N GLN A 142 35.23 -11.36 3.68
CA GLN A 142 34.77 -11.93 2.39
C GLN A 142 33.26 -11.76 2.19
N SER A 143 32.49 -11.43 3.24
CA SER A 143 31.06 -11.24 3.10
C SER A 143 30.81 -9.98 2.25
N ASN A 144 30.05 -10.17 1.18
CA ASN A 144 29.58 -9.09 0.31
C ASN A 144 28.57 -8.16 1.00
N ILE A 145 28.70 -7.91 2.35
CA ILE A 145 27.75 -7.07 3.09
C ILE A 145 27.76 -5.66 2.51
N VAL A 146 28.93 -5.08 2.24
CA VAL A 146 29.06 -3.77 1.60
C VAL A 146 28.43 -3.78 0.23
N SER A 147 28.76 -4.80 -0.59
CA SER A 147 28.17 -4.92 -1.93
C SER A 147 26.67 -5.20 -1.89
N SER A 148 26.18 -5.97 -0.90
CA SER A 148 24.75 -6.20 -0.70
C SER A 148 24.03 -4.92 -0.28
N VAL A 149 24.61 -4.11 0.60
CA VAL A 149 24.06 -2.82 1.00
C VAL A 149 24.11 -1.82 -0.16
N ILE A 150 25.23 -1.76 -0.90
CA ILE A 150 25.35 -0.92 -2.09
C ILE A 150 24.36 -1.38 -3.16
N THR A 151 24.18 -2.68 -3.35
CA THR A 151 23.19 -3.23 -4.29
C THR A 151 21.76 -2.91 -3.84
N PHE A 152 21.46 -3.00 -2.54
CA PHE A 152 20.17 -2.61 -1.98
C PHE A 152 19.89 -1.12 -2.20
N LEU A 153 20.84 -0.25 -1.85
CA LEU A 153 20.73 1.20 -2.08
C LEU A 153 20.73 1.54 -3.57
N GLY A 154 21.56 0.86 -4.35
CA GLY A 154 21.59 0.96 -5.82
C GLY A 154 20.27 0.47 -6.43
N GLY A 155 19.69 -0.61 -5.92
CA GLY A 155 18.35 -1.07 -6.29
C GLY A 155 17.27 -0.04 -5.98
N PHE A 156 17.41 0.69 -4.87
CA PHE A 156 16.49 1.79 -4.54
C PHE A 156 16.63 2.95 -5.53
N THR A 157 17.86 3.33 -5.89
CA THR A 157 18.11 4.39 -6.89
C THR A 157 17.73 3.95 -8.31
N THR A 158 17.98 2.69 -8.69
CA THR A 158 17.57 2.17 -10.01
C THR A 158 16.08 2.00 -10.12
N ASN A 159 15.38 1.62 -9.04
CA ASN A 159 13.91 1.58 -9.04
C ASN A 159 13.31 3.00 -9.10
N ILE A 160 13.91 3.98 -8.43
CA ILE A 160 13.51 5.39 -8.58
C ILE A 160 13.82 5.89 -9.99
N SER A 161 15.00 5.61 -10.56
CA SER A 161 15.32 5.98 -11.94
C SER A 161 14.45 5.25 -12.96
N GLY A 162 14.04 4.00 -12.68
CA GLY A 162 13.06 3.25 -13.45
C GLY A 162 11.66 3.90 -13.44
N LEU A 163 11.26 4.52 -12.34
CA LEU A 163 10.06 5.37 -12.31
C LEU A 163 10.22 6.60 -13.20
N PHE A 164 11.41 7.22 -13.23
CA PHE A 164 11.70 8.36 -14.10
C PHE A 164 11.91 7.95 -15.57
N SER A 165 12.37 6.75 -15.88
CA SER A 165 12.46 6.25 -17.27
C SER A 165 11.07 6.10 -17.92
N ASN A 166 10.03 5.92 -17.10
CA ASN A 166 8.63 5.93 -17.51
C ASN A 166 7.94 7.30 -17.26
N VAL A 167 8.69 8.41 -17.38
CA VAL A 167 8.15 9.78 -17.17
C VAL A 167 6.86 10.01 -17.94
N PHE A 168 6.79 9.52 -19.17
CA PHE A 168 5.58 9.60 -19.97
C PHE A 168 4.38 8.91 -19.28
N SER A 169 4.57 7.70 -18.75
CA SER A 169 3.51 6.96 -18.05
C SER A 169 3.05 7.66 -16.77
N VAL A 170 3.99 8.26 -16.04
CA VAL A 170 3.66 9.03 -14.82
C VAL A 170 2.91 10.32 -15.17
N ILE A 171 3.36 11.08 -16.18
CA ILE A 171 2.68 12.30 -16.65
C ILE A 171 1.26 11.94 -17.13
N MET A 172 1.12 10.89 -17.93
CA MET A 172 -0.18 10.41 -18.39
C MET A 172 -1.05 9.92 -17.24
N GLY A 173 -0.48 9.22 -16.25
CA GLY A 173 -1.18 8.84 -15.02
C GLY A 173 -1.73 10.04 -14.26
N ILE A 174 -0.92 11.09 -14.07
CA ILE A 174 -1.35 12.35 -13.44
C ILE A 174 -2.44 13.03 -14.29
N PHE A 175 -2.29 13.05 -15.62
CA PHE A 175 -3.30 13.59 -16.52
C PHE A 175 -4.64 12.84 -16.38
N PHE A 176 -4.64 11.50 -16.38
CA PHE A 176 -5.84 10.71 -16.16
C PHE A 176 -6.42 10.94 -14.75
N MET A 177 -5.57 10.98 -13.72
CA MET A 177 -5.98 11.29 -12.35
C MET A 177 -6.76 12.61 -12.28
N ILE A 178 -6.23 13.68 -12.86
CA ILE A 178 -6.88 15.00 -12.87
C ILE A 178 -8.24 14.91 -13.57
N ASN A 179 -8.29 14.26 -14.73
CA ASN A 179 -9.53 14.14 -15.51
C ASN A 179 -10.59 13.30 -14.77
N ILE A 180 -10.19 12.21 -14.13
CA ILE A 180 -11.09 11.35 -13.33
C ILE A 180 -11.60 12.14 -12.13
N LEU A 181 -10.72 12.79 -11.37
CA LEU A 181 -11.12 13.65 -10.24
C LEU A 181 -12.03 14.78 -10.69
N ALA A 182 -11.74 15.41 -11.82
CA ALA A 182 -12.56 16.47 -12.39
C ALA A 182 -13.94 15.98 -12.86
N SER A 183 -14.08 14.73 -13.29
CA SER A 183 -15.29 14.18 -13.91
C SER A 183 -15.99 13.12 -13.08
N LYS A 184 -15.57 12.85 -11.84
CA LYS A 184 -16.05 11.74 -11.00
C LYS A 184 -17.57 11.66 -10.90
N GLU A 185 -18.26 12.79 -10.75
CA GLU A 185 -19.73 12.81 -10.62
C GLU A 185 -20.44 12.57 -11.97
N MET A 186 -19.83 13.02 -13.07
CA MET A 186 -20.34 12.71 -14.41
C MET A 186 -20.19 11.22 -14.69
N LEU A 187 -19.03 10.65 -14.36
CA LEU A 187 -18.77 9.21 -14.53
C LEU A 187 -19.71 8.38 -13.66
N ALA A 188 -19.90 8.75 -12.39
CA ALA A 188 -20.83 8.06 -11.50
C ALA A 188 -22.28 8.09 -12.03
N ARG A 189 -22.74 9.27 -12.48
CA ARG A 189 -24.07 9.40 -13.09
C ARG A 189 -24.23 8.59 -14.36
N LEU A 190 -23.19 8.55 -15.21
CA LEU A 190 -23.20 7.76 -16.42
C LEU A 190 -23.29 6.27 -16.11
N THR A 191 -22.46 5.79 -15.16
CA THR A 191 -22.47 4.39 -14.71
C THR A 191 -23.84 4.01 -14.15
N LEU A 192 -24.42 4.81 -13.25
CA LEU A 192 -25.77 4.56 -12.73
C LEU A 192 -26.83 4.57 -13.81
N ARG A 193 -26.73 5.46 -14.81
CA ARG A 193 -27.68 5.49 -15.96
C ARG A 193 -27.59 4.22 -16.79
N ILE A 194 -26.38 3.72 -17.06
CA ILE A 194 -26.18 2.46 -17.78
C ILE A 194 -26.73 1.28 -16.96
N LEU A 195 -26.42 1.22 -15.67
CA LEU A 195 -26.93 0.17 -14.78
C LEU A 195 -28.45 0.15 -14.74
N ASN A 196 -29.11 1.32 -14.67
CA ASN A 196 -30.56 1.45 -14.69
C ASN A 196 -31.23 0.96 -15.98
N VAL A 197 -30.50 0.92 -17.10
CA VAL A 197 -31.01 0.40 -18.38
C VAL A 197 -30.83 -1.12 -18.50
N VAL A 198 -29.70 -1.63 -17.93
CA VAL A 198 -29.28 -3.03 -18.14
C VAL A 198 -29.82 -3.96 -17.06
N LEU A 199 -30.03 -3.46 -15.83
CA LEU A 199 -30.33 -4.28 -14.67
C LEU A 199 -31.72 -3.97 -14.06
N PRO A 200 -32.38 -4.98 -13.43
CA PRO A 200 -33.60 -4.78 -12.64
C PRO A 200 -33.31 -3.89 -11.41
N LYS A 201 -34.34 -3.16 -10.93
CA LYS A 201 -34.22 -2.22 -9.81
C LYS A 201 -33.62 -2.83 -8.55
N ASP A 202 -34.03 -4.04 -8.17
CA ASP A 202 -33.55 -4.74 -6.98
C ASP A 202 -32.03 -4.98 -7.01
N LYS A 203 -31.50 -5.31 -8.20
CA LYS A 203 -30.05 -5.49 -8.38
C LYS A 203 -29.29 -4.16 -8.33
N ILE A 204 -29.91 -3.08 -8.81
CA ILE A 204 -29.29 -1.75 -8.79
C ILE A 204 -29.14 -1.26 -7.35
N GLU A 205 -30.17 -1.44 -6.52
CA GLU A 205 -30.12 -1.07 -5.11
C GLU A 205 -28.98 -1.80 -4.39
N HIS A 206 -28.86 -3.11 -4.62
CA HIS A 206 -27.78 -3.91 -4.05
C HIS A 206 -26.39 -3.47 -4.54
N ILE A 207 -26.21 -3.22 -5.84
CA ILE A 207 -24.94 -2.72 -6.41
C ILE A 207 -24.58 -1.35 -5.86
N THR A 208 -25.55 -0.46 -5.72
CA THR A 208 -25.35 0.88 -5.16
C THR A 208 -24.93 0.77 -3.70
N TYR A 209 -25.61 -0.06 -2.91
CA TYR A 209 -25.22 -0.35 -1.54
C TYR A 209 -23.79 -0.87 -1.42
N VAL A 210 -23.43 -1.89 -2.20
CA VAL A 210 -22.05 -2.43 -2.22
C VAL A 210 -21.05 -1.34 -2.62
N GLY A 211 -21.39 -0.50 -3.60
CA GLY A 211 -20.56 0.65 -4.00
C GLY A 211 -20.35 1.66 -2.86
N GLU A 212 -21.39 1.97 -2.09
CA GLU A 212 -21.30 2.84 -0.91
C GLU A 212 -20.41 2.23 0.19
N VAL A 213 -20.58 0.93 0.46
CA VAL A 213 -19.74 0.19 1.43
C VAL A 213 -18.27 0.22 1.01
N ILE A 214 -17.97 0.01 -0.29
CA ILE A 214 -16.60 0.12 -0.82
C ILE A 214 -16.06 1.52 -0.55
N MET A 215 -16.75 2.56 -1.00
CA MET A 215 -16.30 3.94 -0.87
C MET A 215 -16.09 4.35 0.59
N ASP A 216 -17.01 4.01 1.49
CA ASP A 216 -16.90 4.30 2.92
C ASP A 216 -15.70 3.58 3.56
N THR A 217 -15.53 2.30 3.27
CA THR A 217 -14.42 1.50 3.81
C THR A 217 -13.06 2.05 3.36
N TYR A 218 -12.93 2.38 2.07
CA TYR A 218 -11.70 2.97 1.55
C TYR A 218 -11.44 4.39 2.07
N ASP A 219 -12.45 5.25 2.13
CA ASP A 219 -12.33 6.60 2.68
C ASP A 219 -11.80 6.55 4.14
N ARG A 220 -12.36 5.66 4.97
CA ARG A 220 -11.92 5.47 6.37
C ARG A 220 -10.50 4.92 6.44
N PHE A 221 -10.20 3.87 5.68
CA PHE A 221 -8.88 3.25 5.67
C PHE A 221 -7.79 4.24 5.25
N LEU A 222 -7.96 4.91 4.10
CA LEU A 222 -6.96 5.85 3.60
C LEU A 222 -6.77 7.05 4.54
N MET A 223 -7.86 7.55 5.14
CA MET A 223 -7.75 8.62 6.12
C MET A 223 -7.01 8.20 7.38
N SER A 224 -7.29 6.99 7.88
CA SER A 224 -6.57 6.43 9.02
C SER A 224 -5.09 6.24 8.71
N GLN A 225 -4.76 5.79 7.51
CA GLN A 225 -3.39 5.60 7.06
C GLN A 225 -2.63 6.94 6.98
N ILE A 226 -3.27 8.02 6.51
CA ILE A 226 -2.69 9.38 6.52
C ILE A 226 -2.41 9.85 7.94
N ILE A 227 -3.34 9.63 8.86
CA ILE A 227 -3.18 10.04 10.27
C ILE A 227 -2.07 9.22 10.93
N GLU A 228 -2.05 7.90 10.74
CA GLU A 228 -1.02 7.00 11.23
C GLU A 228 0.37 7.42 10.73
N ALA A 229 0.52 7.66 9.43
CA ALA A 229 1.76 8.14 8.82
C ALA A 229 2.29 9.42 9.50
N GLY A 230 1.40 10.37 9.77
CA GLY A 230 1.75 11.59 10.50
C GLY A 230 2.21 11.31 11.93
N ILE A 231 1.49 10.47 12.66
CA ILE A 231 1.83 10.11 14.05
C ILE A 231 3.15 9.37 14.11
N VAL A 232 3.37 8.34 13.29
CA VAL A 232 4.62 7.57 13.24
C VAL A 232 5.80 8.46 12.88
N GLY A 233 5.64 9.33 11.88
CA GLY A 233 6.68 10.30 11.51
C GLY A 233 7.07 11.22 12.67
N VAL A 234 6.10 11.76 13.40
CA VAL A 234 6.33 12.62 14.57
C VAL A 234 6.96 11.82 15.72
N MET A 235 6.50 10.60 15.97
CA MET A 235 7.06 9.75 17.05
C MET A 235 8.53 9.40 16.80
N ILE A 236 8.89 9.02 15.57
CA ILE A 236 10.30 8.74 15.21
C ILE A 236 11.13 10.01 15.27
N PHE A 237 10.64 11.14 14.75
CA PHE A 237 11.30 12.43 14.85
C PHE A 237 11.57 12.80 16.33
N ALA A 238 10.56 12.69 17.19
CA ALA A 238 10.69 12.98 18.61
C ALA A 238 11.65 12.01 19.29
N GLY A 239 11.55 10.71 19.05
CA GLY A 239 12.43 9.70 19.62
C GLY A 239 13.89 9.93 19.27
N TYR A 240 14.20 10.19 18.00
CA TYR A 240 15.56 10.53 17.55
C TYR A 240 16.07 11.83 18.16
N SER A 241 15.23 12.86 18.20
CA SER A 241 15.59 14.17 18.75
C SER A 241 15.87 14.11 20.27
N LEU A 242 15.07 13.35 21.01
CA LEU A 242 15.24 13.19 22.47
C LEU A 242 16.54 12.49 22.84
N VAL A 243 17.00 11.54 22.03
CA VAL A 243 18.25 10.79 22.28
C VAL A 243 19.45 11.47 21.60
N GLY A 244 19.24 12.55 20.84
CA GLY A 244 20.30 13.27 20.14
C GLY A 244 20.87 12.53 18.94
N LEU A 245 20.08 11.64 18.31
CA LEU A 245 20.50 10.96 17.09
C LEU A 245 20.49 11.93 15.89
N PRO A 246 21.48 11.81 14.98
CA PRO A 246 21.48 12.57 13.75
C PRO A 246 20.30 12.17 12.85
N TYR A 247 19.99 13.05 11.89
CA TYR A 247 18.98 12.78 10.84
C TYR A 247 17.54 12.60 11.34
N ALA A 248 17.20 13.07 12.56
CA ALA A 248 15.88 12.92 13.17
C ALA A 248 14.73 13.33 12.21
N GLY A 249 14.86 14.52 11.57
CA GLY A 249 13.84 15.01 10.64
C GLY A 249 13.69 14.13 9.41
N LEU A 250 14.78 13.67 8.83
CA LEU A 250 14.79 12.78 7.67
C LEU A 250 14.14 11.44 7.98
N VAL A 251 14.63 10.78 9.05
CA VAL A 251 14.14 9.45 9.41
C VAL A 251 12.69 9.50 9.84
N GLY A 252 12.26 10.58 10.51
CA GLY A 252 10.86 10.82 10.86
C GLY A 252 9.96 10.95 9.62
N VAL A 253 10.33 11.80 8.66
CA VAL A 253 9.55 11.97 7.43
C VAL A 253 9.52 10.67 6.61
N LEU A 254 10.67 10.01 6.47
CA LEU A 254 10.78 8.75 5.74
C LEU A 254 9.94 7.64 6.38
N SER A 255 9.98 7.53 7.73
CA SER A 255 9.16 6.56 8.47
C SER A 255 7.67 6.80 8.28
N GLY A 256 7.24 8.07 8.33
CA GLY A 256 5.86 8.43 8.06
C GLY A 256 5.43 8.04 6.65
N VAL A 257 6.24 8.32 5.64
CA VAL A 257 5.91 7.96 4.24
C VAL A 257 5.92 6.45 4.04
N LEU A 258 6.90 5.74 4.58
CA LEU A 258 7.00 4.29 4.44
C LEU A 258 5.90 3.55 5.22
N SER A 259 5.35 4.13 6.28
CA SER A 259 4.26 3.51 7.04
C SER A 259 2.98 3.31 6.22
N PHE A 260 2.83 3.99 5.07
CA PHE A 260 1.78 3.65 4.11
C PHE A 260 1.85 2.23 3.58
N ILE A 261 3.01 1.57 3.68
CA ILE A 261 3.22 0.19 3.28
C ILE A 261 3.13 -0.68 4.55
N PRO A 262 1.97 -1.30 4.82
CA PRO A 262 1.79 -2.05 6.05
C PRO A 262 2.84 -3.14 6.22
N TYR A 263 3.31 -3.34 7.44
CA TYR A 263 4.33 -4.30 7.85
C TYR A 263 5.73 -4.04 7.28
N ILE A 264 5.88 -3.85 5.97
CA ILE A 264 7.18 -3.66 5.29
C ILE A 264 7.75 -2.27 5.57
N GLY A 265 6.90 -1.26 5.58
CA GLY A 265 7.31 0.14 5.76
C GLY A 265 8.14 0.40 6.99
N PRO A 266 7.70 0.00 8.19
CA PRO A 266 8.47 0.15 9.42
C PRO A 266 9.84 -0.53 9.38
N PHE A 267 9.93 -1.76 8.82
CA PHE A 267 11.22 -2.46 8.68
C PHE A 267 12.17 -1.73 7.72
N MET A 268 11.65 -1.23 6.61
CA MET A 268 12.44 -0.43 5.67
C MET A 268 12.91 0.86 6.32
N ALA A 269 12.02 1.57 7.02
CA ALA A 269 12.37 2.81 7.73
C ALA A 269 13.45 2.57 8.81
N CYS A 270 13.31 1.49 9.57
CA CYS A 270 14.29 1.07 10.56
C CYS A 270 15.66 0.79 9.90
N GLY A 271 15.69 -0.03 8.86
CA GLY A 271 16.91 -0.36 8.13
C GLY A 271 17.61 0.87 7.56
N ILE A 272 16.86 1.75 6.91
CA ILE A 272 17.40 3.00 6.35
C ILE A 272 17.87 3.96 7.47
N GLY A 273 17.10 4.09 8.55
CA GLY A 273 17.48 4.90 9.71
C GLY A 273 18.76 4.40 10.37
N MET A 274 18.89 3.07 10.53
CA MET A 274 20.13 2.45 11.03
C MET A 274 21.32 2.70 10.10
N LEU A 275 21.14 2.56 8.79
CA LEU A 275 22.20 2.81 7.81
C LEU A 275 22.71 4.24 7.89
N PHE A 276 21.82 5.23 7.99
CA PHE A 276 22.22 6.62 8.11
C PHE A 276 22.97 6.90 9.43
N THR A 277 22.47 6.41 10.53
CA THR A 277 23.14 6.60 11.81
C THR A 277 24.45 5.81 11.93
N PHE A 278 24.56 4.66 11.23
CA PHE A 278 25.79 3.87 11.17
C PHE A 278 26.95 4.63 10.49
N THR A 279 26.68 5.49 9.51
CA THR A 279 27.73 6.30 8.87
C THR A 279 28.39 7.29 9.85
N GLU A 280 27.73 7.65 10.93
CA GLU A 280 28.30 8.51 11.98
C GLU A 280 28.95 7.66 13.08
N SER A 281 28.27 6.61 13.56
CA SER A 281 28.81 5.69 14.58
C SER A 281 28.01 4.40 14.66
N PRO A 282 28.65 3.23 14.78
CA PRO A 282 27.97 1.95 15.03
C PRO A 282 27.08 1.95 16.28
N ILE A 283 27.49 2.67 17.33
CA ILE A 283 26.71 2.81 18.57
C ILE A 283 25.42 3.58 18.31
N GLN A 284 25.46 4.64 17.50
CA GLN A 284 24.26 5.39 17.13
C GLN A 284 23.29 4.54 16.31
N ALA A 285 23.78 3.63 15.47
CA ALA A 285 22.92 2.69 14.76
C ALA A 285 22.19 1.73 15.73
N LEU A 286 22.85 1.23 16.76
CA LEU A 286 22.22 0.42 17.80
C LEU A 286 21.17 1.21 18.60
N ILE A 287 21.49 2.45 18.96
CA ILE A 287 20.55 3.33 19.65
C ILE A 287 19.34 3.62 18.75
N SER A 288 19.57 3.85 17.45
CA SER A 288 18.53 4.01 16.43
C SER A 288 17.58 2.79 16.40
N LEU A 289 18.13 1.59 16.39
CA LEU A 289 17.33 0.35 16.44
C LEU A 289 16.45 0.32 17.70
N VAL A 290 17.02 0.64 18.87
CA VAL A 290 16.27 0.65 20.14
C VAL A 290 15.13 1.68 20.09
N VAL A 291 15.38 2.88 19.58
CA VAL A 291 14.34 3.92 19.41
C VAL A 291 13.23 3.41 18.48
N PHE A 292 13.59 2.80 17.36
CA PHE A 292 12.60 2.20 16.45
C PHE A 292 11.79 1.12 17.15
N MET A 293 12.41 0.21 17.88
CA MET A 293 11.69 -0.85 18.60
C MET A 293 10.70 -0.28 19.62
N ILE A 294 11.09 0.75 20.38
CA ILE A 294 10.20 1.40 21.34
C ILE A 294 9.02 2.05 20.61
N VAL A 295 9.28 2.80 19.54
CA VAL A 295 8.22 3.43 18.75
C VAL A 295 7.31 2.39 18.14
N GLN A 296 7.83 1.27 17.59
CA GLN A 296 7.04 0.20 17.04
C GLN A 296 6.15 -0.50 18.07
N ILE A 297 6.64 -0.68 19.30
CA ILE A 297 5.82 -1.24 20.39
C ILE A 297 4.66 -0.28 20.71
N VAL A 298 4.91 1.02 20.78
CA VAL A 298 3.85 2.02 21.04
C VAL A 298 2.90 2.12 19.84
N GLU A 299 3.42 2.13 18.61
CA GLU A 299 2.63 2.15 17.39
C GLU A 299 1.70 0.92 17.33
N GLY A 300 2.24 -0.29 17.42
CA GLY A 300 1.47 -1.52 17.26
C GLY A 300 0.45 -1.79 18.37
N ASN A 301 0.72 -1.34 19.62
CA ASN A 301 -0.16 -1.60 20.75
C ASN A 301 -1.12 -0.44 21.08
N VAL A 302 -0.81 0.78 20.67
CA VAL A 302 -1.61 1.98 21.01
C VAL A 302 -2.11 2.67 19.75
N VAL A 303 -1.20 3.12 18.86
CA VAL A 303 -1.55 3.97 17.72
C VAL A 303 -2.38 3.19 16.69
N TYR A 304 -1.88 2.03 16.27
CA TYR A 304 -2.53 1.21 15.26
C TYR A 304 -3.97 0.80 15.64
N PRO A 305 -4.24 0.25 16.84
CA PRO A 305 -5.61 -0.08 17.26
C PRO A 305 -6.53 1.13 17.33
N MET A 306 -6.02 2.28 17.77
CA MET A 306 -6.81 3.51 17.91
C MET A 306 -7.15 4.16 16.56
N VAL A 307 -6.22 4.14 15.62
CA VAL A 307 -6.33 4.89 14.36
C VAL A 307 -6.83 4.00 13.23
N VAL A 308 -6.22 2.84 13.02
CA VAL A 308 -6.51 1.95 11.89
C VAL A 308 -7.46 0.83 12.27
N GLY A 309 -7.24 0.19 13.41
CA GLY A 309 -8.02 -0.99 13.83
C GLY A 309 -9.51 -0.72 13.96
N SER A 310 -9.90 0.46 14.48
CA SER A 310 -11.30 0.88 14.58
C SER A 310 -11.92 1.28 13.24
N SER A 311 -11.11 1.64 12.25
CA SER A 311 -11.57 2.18 10.96
C SER A 311 -11.96 1.11 9.95
N VAL A 312 -11.28 -0.03 9.97
CA VAL A 312 -11.41 -1.10 8.96
C VAL A 312 -12.22 -2.27 9.50
N GLY A 313 -12.19 -2.51 10.82
CA GLY A 313 -12.91 -3.60 11.49
C GLY A 313 -12.48 -5.01 11.04
N LEU A 314 -11.30 -5.13 10.40
CA LEU A 314 -10.77 -6.39 9.89
C LEU A 314 -9.86 -7.04 10.93
N PRO A 315 -10.03 -8.33 11.24
CA PRO A 315 -9.10 -9.07 12.11
C PRO A 315 -7.67 -9.02 11.57
N THR A 316 -6.67 -8.88 12.46
CA THR A 316 -5.25 -8.74 12.11
C THR A 316 -4.74 -9.82 11.15
N VAL A 317 -5.19 -11.08 11.34
CA VAL A 317 -4.81 -12.21 10.47
C VAL A 317 -5.27 -11.97 9.02
N LEU A 318 -6.50 -11.45 8.84
CA LEU A 318 -7.03 -11.15 7.51
C LEU A 318 -6.35 -9.92 6.90
N THR A 319 -5.95 -8.94 7.72
CA THR A 319 -5.15 -7.79 7.26
C THR A 319 -3.80 -8.25 6.72
N LEU A 320 -3.11 -9.15 7.45
CA LEU A 320 -1.84 -9.72 7.00
C LEU A 320 -2.01 -10.56 5.72
N ALA A 321 -3.05 -11.39 5.65
CA ALA A 321 -3.35 -12.19 4.46
C ALA A 321 -3.63 -11.28 3.24
N ALA A 322 -4.42 -10.23 3.42
CA ALA A 322 -4.71 -9.25 2.38
C ALA A 322 -3.44 -8.56 1.87
N ALA A 323 -2.56 -8.12 2.79
CA ALA A 323 -1.29 -7.48 2.43
C ALA A 323 -0.37 -8.45 1.66
N LEU A 324 -0.25 -9.71 2.10
CA LEU A 324 0.57 -10.72 1.43
C LEU A 324 0.03 -11.08 0.03
N ILE A 325 -1.27 -11.31 -0.10
CA ILE A 325 -1.91 -11.62 -1.37
C ILE A 325 -1.78 -10.43 -2.33
N GLY A 326 -2.12 -9.23 -1.85
CA GLY A 326 -2.00 -8.00 -2.62
C GLY A 326 -0.58 -7.73 -3.06
N GLY A 327 0.38 -7.93 -2.16
CA GLY A 327 1.81 -7.76 -2.41
C GLY A 327 2.34 -8.69 -3.49
N ASN A 328 1.92 -9.96 -3.48
CA ASN A 328 2.31 -10.92 -4.52
C ASN A 328 1.69 -10.62 -5.90
N LEU A 329 0.45 -10.12 -5.93
CA LEU A 329 -0.26 -9.87 -7.19
C LEU A 329 0.13 -8.54 -7.85
N PHE A 330 0.27 -7.47 -7.06
CA PHE A 330 0.42 -6.11 -7.57
C PHE A 330 1.51 -5.30 -6.84
N GLY A 331 2.41 -5.96 -6.12
CA GLY A 331 3.48 -5.30 -5.38
C GLY A 331 2.97 -4.35 -4.28
N LEU A 332 3.67 -3.24 -4.08
CA LEU A 332 3.34 -2.27 -3.02
C LEU A 332 1.93 -1.67 -3.15
N VAL A 333 1.49 -1.43 -4.37
CA VAL A 333 0.13 -0.94 -4.65
C VAL A 333 -0.90 -1.96 -4.19
N GLY A 334 -0.67 -3.25 -4.49
CA GLY A 334 -1.54 -4.33 -4.05
C GLY A 334 -1.65 -4.43 -2.54
N MET A 335 -0.56 -4.27 -1.79
CA MET A 335 -0.60 -4.29 -0.32
C MET A 335 -1.57 -3.25 0.25
N ILE A 336 -1.54 -2.05 -0.28
CA ILE A 336 -2.40 -0.95 0.20
C ILE A 336 -3.87 -1.18 -0.21
N PHE A 337 -4.12 -1.66 -1.43
CA PHE A 337 -5.48 -1.77 -1.96
C PHE A 337 -6.22 -3.02 -1.50
N PHE A 338 -5.52 -4.14 -1.26
CA PHE A 338 -6.17 -5.40 -0.89
C PHE A 338 -6.70 -5.40 0.54
N ILE A 339 -6.10 -4.64 1.45
CA ILE A 339 -6.60 -4.54 2.83
C ILE A 339 -8.06 -4.06 2.88
N PRO A 340 -8.41 -2.90 2.27
CA PRO A 340 -9.82 -2.49 2.25
C PRO A 340 -10.72 -3.38 1.39
N ILE A 341 -10.20 -4.07 0.34
CA ILE A 341 -10.99 -5.08 -0.40
C ILE A 341 -11.42 -6.20 0.55
N PHE A 342 -10.48 -6.75 1.32
CA PHE A 342 -10.79 -7.78 2.30
C PHE A 342 -11.73 -7.28 3.40
N ALA A 343 -11.59 -6.01 3.81
CA ALA A 343 -12.49 -5.40 4.78
C ALA A 343 -13.92 -5.27 4.25
N VAL A 344 -14.09 -4.88 3.00
CA VAL A 344 -15.40 -4.84 2.33
C VAL A 344 -16.01 -6.24 2.27
N ILE A 345 -15.25 -7.24 1.82
CA ILE A 345 -15.72 -8.62 1.75
C ILE A 345 -16.12 -9.11 3.14
N TYR A 346 -15.28 -8.90 4.13
CA TYR A 346 -15.55 -9.29 5.52
C TYR A 346 -16.82 -8.63 6.06
N ARG A 347 -16.98 -7.34 5.84
CA ARG A 347 -18.17 -6.57 6.26
C ARG A 347 -19.44 -7.12 5.60
N LEU A 348 -19.44 -7.33 4.29
CA LEU A 348 -20.60 -7.83 3.56
C LEU A 348 -20.95 -9.27 3.99
N VAL A 349 -19.96 -10.13 4.21
CA VAL A 349 -20.17 -11.48 4.71
C VAL A 349 -20.74 -11.45 6.13
N LYS A 350 -20.19 -10.59 7.00
CA LYS A 350 -20.67 -10.43 8.37
C LYS A 350 -22.13 -9.96 8.40
N GLU A 351 -22.46 -8.93 7.63
CA GLU A 351 -23.85 -8.42 7.52
C GLU A 351 -24.80 -9.50 6.98
N TRP A 352 -24.33 -10.30 6.02
CA TRP A 352 -25.12 -11.41 5.47
C TRP A 352 -25.38 -12.51 6.52
N VAL A 353 -24.38 -12.89 7.31
CA VAL A 353 -24.51 -13.88 8.39
C VAL A 353 -25.45 -13.36 9.46
N GLU A 354 -25.24 -12.16 9.98
CA GLU A 354 -26.07 -11.55 11.03
C GLU A 354 -27.56 -11.48 10.61
N LYS A 355 -27.82 -11.16 9.33
CA LYS A 355 -29.19 -11.15 8.81
C LYS A 355 -29.81 -12.55 8.83
N HIS A 356 -29.08 -13.59 8.41
CA HIS A 356 -29.61 -14.96 8.40
C HIS A 356 -29.76 -15.53 9.81
N GLU A 357 -28.90 -15.19 10.76
CA GLU A 357 -29.04 -15.55 12.16
C GLU A 357 -30.30 -14.91 12.78
N GLN A 358 -30.59 -13.66 12.47
CA GLN A 358 -31.79 -12.96 12.92
C GLN A 358 -33.06 -13.58 12.30
N GLU A 359 -33.04 -13.94 11.01
CA GLU A 359 -34.16 -14.62 10.34
C GLU A 359 -34.41 -16.02 10.94
N GLN A 360 -33.37 -16.73 11.36
CA GLN A 360 -33.50 -18.05 12.02
C GLN A 360 -33.88 -17.93 13.50
N ALA A 361 -33.49 -16.87 14.18
CA ALA A 361 -33.80 -16.59 15.57
C ALA A 361 -35.19 -15.95 15.77
N ALA A 362 -35.84 -15.49 14.72
CA ALA A 362 -37.20 -14.97 14.77
C ALA A 362 -38.12 -16.13 15.18
N PRO A 363 -38.77 -16.07 16.37
CA PRO A 363 -39.53 -17.21 16.89
C PRO A 363 -40.73 -17.51 15.98
N VAL A 364 -41.03 -18.80 15.82
CA VAL A 364 -42.31 -19.35 15.30
C VAL A 364 -43.41 -18.99 16.30
N VAL A 365 -43.74 -17.72 16.45
CA VAL A 365 -44.83 -17.21 17.26
C VAL A 365 -45.86 -16.58 16.35
N ALA A 366 -46.56 -17.41 15.58
CA ALA A 366 -47.83 -17.02 14.98
C ALA A 366 -48.65 -18.19 14.35
N VAL A 367 -48.64 -19.41 14.89
CA VAL A 367 -49.61 -20.44 14.45
C VAL A 367 -50.18 -21.23 15.67
N GLY A 368 -50.31 -20.61 16.82
CA GLY A 368 -50.80 -21.29 18.02
C GLY A 368 -51.88 -20.51 18.79
N GLY A 369 -52.73 -19.75 18.10
CA GLY A 369 -53.69 -18.92 18.81
C GLY A 369 -55.06 -18.79 18.17
N ILE A 370 -55.60 -19.87 17.64
CA ILE A 370 -57.05 -19.97 17.34
C ILE A 370 -57.45 -21.45 17.51
N ILE A 371 -57.60 -21.93 18.73
CA ILE A 371 -58.54 -23.02 19.08
C ILE A 371 -58.88 -22.77 20.55
N ASP A 372 -60.21 -22.78 20.81
CA ASP A 372 -60.93 -22.92 22.07
C ASP A 372 -61.36 -21.60 22.80
N GLU A 373 -62.48 -21.07 22.29
CA GLU A 373 -63.59 -20.66 23.12
C GLU A 373 -64.91 -21.01 22.38
N GLU A 374 -65.32 -22.25 22.51
CA GLU A 374 -66.74 -22.64 22.41
C GLU A 374 -66.92 -23.91 23.28
N ASN A 375 -67.27 -23.72 24.59
CA ASN A 375 -68.27 -24.49 25.31
C ASN A 375 -68.43 -23.95 26.72
#